data_9dd54d867c9abf3ec168ee74643ebbfc
#
_entry.id   9dd54d867c9abf3ec168ee74643ebbfc
#
_cell.length_a   1.000
_cell.length_b   1.000
_cell.length_c   1.000
_cell.angle_alpha   90.00
_cell.angle_beta   90.00
_cell.angle_gamma   90.00
#
_symmetry.space_group_name_H-M   'P 1'
#
loop_
_entity.id
_entity.type
_entity.pdbx_description
1 polymer ?
#
loop_
_entity_poly.entity_id
_entity_poly.type
_entity_poly.pdbx_seq_one_letter_code
_entity_poly.pdbx_strand_id
1 'polypeptide(L)'
;MAVGFTTKERENITEALLRAAGRHAALSGMKKTSVDELCAEAGISKGAFYSFYPSKEHLFLTVMERWQEEISRQAEAALRQAGKLNGPQRAALMMKTACRAMRKKSMERFLREDIPLILRKLPQEDLRNHTLTEEAFVHGILQKT
;
A
#
# COMPACT_ATOMS: atom_id res chain seq x y z
N MET A 1 30.53 -10.23 13.35
CA MET A 1 29.24 -10.92 13.12
C MET A 1 28.14 -9.89 13.14
N ALA A 2 27.35 -9.85 12.08
CA ALA A 2 26.15 -9.04 12.10
C ALA A 2 25.17 -9.64 13.11
N VAL A 3 24.85 -8.89 14.16
CA VAL A 3 23.77 -9.23 15.08
C VAL A 3 22.48 -9.02 14.32
N GLY A 4 21.74 -10.10 14.06
CA GLY A 4 20.44 -10.03 13.41
C GLY A 4 19.43 -9.27 14.27
N PHE A 5 18.51 -8.55 13.65
CA PHE A 5 17.41 -7.90 14.36
C PHE A 5 16.51 -8.92 15.04
N THR A 6 16.08 -8.63 16.25
CA THR A 6 15.02 -9.39 16.93
C THR A 6 13.70 -9.26 16.18
N THR A 7 12.74 -10.15 16.43
CA THR A 7 11.40 -10.07 15.83
C THR A 7 10.75 -8.72 16.08
N LYS A 8 10.85 -8.20 17.29
CA LYS A 8 10.28 -6.89 17.64
C LYS A 8 10.96 -5.72 16.93
N GLU A 9 12.28 -5.77 16.80
CA GLU A 9 13.03 -4.78 16.03
C GLU A 9 12.64 -4.84 14.54
N ARG A 10 12.49 -6.03 13.97
CA ARG A 10 12.06 -6.19 12.58
C ARG A 10 10.67 -5.61 12.34
N GLU A 11 9.72 -5.86 13.23
CA GLU A 11 8.38 -5.27 13.17
C GLU A 11 8.46 -3.74 13.20
N ASN A 12 9.21 -3.17 14.13
CA ASN A 12 9.35 -1.73 14.27
C ASN A 12 10.01 -1.08 13.04
N ILE A 13 11.03 -1.72 12.48
CA ILE A 13 11.72 -1.25 11.26
C ILE A 13 10.78 -1.33 10.06
N THR A 14 10.05 -2.43 9.90
CA THR A 14 9.05 -2.59 8.84
C THR A 14 8.00 -1.49 8.90
N GLU A 15 7.46 -1.20 10.08
CA GLU A 15 6.50 -0.11 10.28
C GLU A 15 7.11 1.27 9.96
N ALA A 16 8.36 1.52 10.34
CA ALA A 16 9.05 2.76 10.05
C ALA A 16 9.28 2.95 8.55
N LEU A 17 9.70 1.89 7.84
CA LEU A 17 9.89 1.89 6.38
C LEU A 17 8.57 2.13 5.65
N LEU A 18 7.51 1.45 6.03
CA LEU A 18 6.18 1.61 5.42
C LEU A 18 5.60 3.00 5.66
N ARG A 19 5.81 3.56 6.83
CA ARG A 19 5.40 4.93 7.16
C ARG A 19 6.15 5.97 6.35
N ALA A 20 7.47 5.82 6.25
CA ALA A 20 8.31 6.69 5.43
C ALA A 20 7.91 6.61 3.94
N ALA A 21 7.82 5.41 3.40
CA ALA A 21 7.41 5.20 2.00
C ALA A 21 6.01 5.75 1.71
N GLY A 22 5.05 5.58 2.62
CA GLY A 22 3.71 6.14 2.50
C GLY A 22 3.70 7.67 2.43
N ARG A 23 4.50 8.34 3.26
CA ARG A 23 4.67 9.81 3.17
C ARG A 23 5.29 10.24 1.86
N HIS A 24 6.35 9.58 1.42
CA HIS A 24 7.01 9.87 0.15
C HIS A 24 6.08 9.61 -1.04
N ALA A 25 5.30 8.54 -1.02
CA ALA A 25 4.30 8.25 -2.04
C ALA A 25 3.26 9.38 -2.18
N ALA A 26 2.80 9.93 -1.05
CA ALA A 26 1.84 11.02 -1.03
C ALA A 26 2.44 12.37 -1.46
N LEU A 27 3.68 12.67 -1.06
CA LEU A 27 4.30 13.99 -1.25
C LEU A 27 5.08 14.14 -2.57
N SER A 28 6.06 13.28 -2.80
CA SER A 28 7.01 13.42 -3.93
C SER A 28 6.97 12.28 -4.94
N GLY A 29 6.42 11.13 -4.55
CA GLY A 29 6.38 9.91 -5.34
C GLY A 29 7.61 9.03 -5.19
N MET A 30 7.46 7.77 -5.60
CA MET A 30 8.50 6.76 -5.50
C MET A 30 9.77 7.12 -6.28
N LYS A 31 9.62 7.67 -7.49
CA LYS A 31 10.75 7.99 -8.36
C LYS A 31 11.71 8.99 -7.72
N LYS A 32 11.21 9.94 -6.95
CA LYS A 32 12.00 10.97 -6.26
C LYS A 32 12.50 10.53 -4.88
N THR A 33 12.19 9.32 -4.45
CA THR A 33 12.58 8.77 -3.17
C THR A 33 13.75 7.82 -3.34
N SER A 34 14.83 8.00 -2.60
CA SER A 34 15.98 7.09 -2.58
C SER A 34 15.87 6.07 -1.44
N VAL A 35 16.50 4.91 -1.61
CA VAL A 35 16.64 3.93 -0.54
C VAL A 35 17.40 4.53 0.66
N ASP A 36 18.38 5.39 0.40
CA ASP A 36 19.16 6.05 1.47
C ASP A 36 18.29 6.95 2.35
N GLU A 37 17.35 7.69 1.77
CA GLU A 37 16.38 8.51 2.54
C GLU A 37 15.48 7.63 3.41
N LEU A 38 14.95 6.54 2.86
CA LEU A 38 14.12 5.59 3.59
C LEU A 38 14.87 4.94 4.75
N CYS A 39 16.13 4.56 4.51
CA CYS A 39 16.99 3.99 5.53
C CYS A 39 17.30 4.99 6.66
N ALA A 40 17.59 6.23 6.32
CA ALA A 40 17.83 7.30 7.29
C ALA A 40 16.63 7.53 8.19
N GLU A 41 15.42 7.55 7.62
CA GLU A 41 14.18 7.71 8.39
C GLU A 41 13.86 6.50 9.27
N ALA A 42 14.18 5.29 8.84
CA ALA A 42 13.96 4.06 9.59
C ALA A 42 15.11 3.72 10.58
N GLY A 43 16.22 4.46 10.53
CA GLY A 43 17.37 4.25 11.39
C GLY A 43 18.14 2.95 11.09
N ILE A 44 18.23 2.55 9.83
CA ILE A 44 18.93 1.34 9.39
C ILE A 44 19.95 1.65 8.30
N SER A 45 20.88 0.73 8.08
CA SER A 45 21.81 0.78 6.95
C SER A 45 21.14 0.36 5.64
N LYS A 46 21.71 0.76 4.51
CA LYS A 46 21.26 0.34 3.18
C LYS A 46 21.33 -1.18 3.00
N GLY A 47 22.38 -1.81 3.52
CA GLY A 47 22.49 -3.27 3.53
C GLY A 47 21.36 -3.95 4.30
N ALA A 48 21.02 -3.40 5.47
CA ALA A 48 19.90 -3.88 6.26
C ALA A 48 18.56 -3.75 5.52
N PHE A 49 18.33 -2.68 4.77
CA PHE A 49 17.13 -2.50 3.96
C PHE A 49 16.82 -3.72 3.07
N TYR A 50 17.83 -4.22 2.38
CA TYR A 50 17.66 -5.36 1.46
C TYR A 50 17.40 -6.69 2.17
N SER A 51 17.53 -6.76 3.49
CA SER A 51 17.03 -7.88 4.29
C SER A 51 15.52 -7.81 4.57
N PHE A 52 14.90 -6.66 4.37
CA PHE A 52 13.46 -6.44 4.52
C PHE A 52 12.72 -6.45 3.18
N TYR A 53 13.26 -5.77 2.18
CA TYR A 53 12.64 -5.65 0.85
C TYR A 53 13.69 -5.83 -0.25
N PRO A 54 13.39 -6.63 -1.29
CA PRO A 54 14.33 -6.85 -2.41
C PRO A 54 14.64 -5.57 -3.19
N SER A 55 13.69 -4.62 -3.22
CA SER A 55 13.86 -3.33 -3.88
C SER A 55 12.92 -2.28 -3.30
N LYS A 56 13.16 -1.03 -3.67
CA LYS A 56 12.27 0.09 -3.36
C LYS A 56 10.85 -0.13 -3.89
N GLU A 57 10.74 -0.70 -5.06
CA GLU A 57 9.47 -1.01 -5.71
C GLU A 57 8.63 -2.00 -4.90
N HIS A 58 9.24 -3.02 -4.30
CA HIS A 58 8.56 -3.96 -3.41
C HIS A 58 8.00 -3.26 -2.15
N LEU A 59 8.77 -2.35 -1.57
CA LEU A 59 8.31 -1.57 -0.43
C LEU A 59 7.09 -0.72 -0.79
N PHE A 60 7.14 0.01 -1.91
CA PHE A 60 6.02 0.84 -2.35
C PHE A 60 4.79 0.01 -2.76
N LEU A 61 5.01 -1.19 -3.29
CA LEU A 61 3.93 -2.15 -3.52
C LEU A 61 3.22 -2.52 -2.22
N THR A 62 3.96 -2.80 -1.16
CA THR A 62 3.39 -3.08 0.17
C THR A 62 2.63 -1.87 0.74
N VAL A 63 3.09 -0.66 0.48
CA VAL A 63 2.33 0.57 0.84
C VAL A 63 0.97 0.58 0.15
N MET A 64 0.92 0.26 -1.13
CA MET A 64 -0.35 0.19 -1.87
C MET A 64 -1.30 -0.85 -1.30
N GLU A 65 -0.80 -2.05 -0.99
CA GLU A 65 -1.59 -3.11 -0.37
C GLU A 65 -2.22 -2.65 0.96
N ARG A 66 -1.43 -2.01 1.82
CA ARG A 66 -1.94 -1.45 3.07
C ARG A 66 -3.02 -0.39 2.86
N TRP A 67 -2.85 0.45 1.86
CA TRP A 67 -3.88 1.43 1.52
C TRP A 67 -5.15 0.79 1.00
N GLN A 68 -5.05 -0.27 0.20
CA GLN A 68 -6.21 -1.05 -0.25
C GLN A 68 -6.96 -1.70 0.91
N GLU A 69 -6.25 -2.33 1.84
CA GLU A 69 -6.83 -2.93 3.03
C GLU A 69 -7.55 -1.89 3.90
N GLU A 70 -6.96 -0.73 4.08
CA GLU A 70 -7.55 0.37 4.84
C GLU A 70 -8.83 0.90 4.18
N ILE A 71 -8.82 1.08 2.86
CA ILE A 71 -9.97 1.50 2.08
C ILE A 71 -11.10 0.46 2.20
N SER A 72 -10.77 -0.82 2.08
CA SER A 72 -11.73 -1.92 2.21
C SER A 72 -12.36 -1.93 3.61
N ARG A 73 -11.57 -1.79 4.66
CA ARG A 73 -12.09 -1.70 6.04
C ARG A 73 -13.04 -0.52 6.25
N GLN A 74 -12.69 0.65 5.70
CA GLN A 74 -13.54 1.84 5.77
C GLN A 74 -14.86 1.64 5.02
N ALA A 75 -14.81 1.03 3.83
CA ALA A 75 -16.01 0.73 3.05
C ALA A 75 -16.93 -0.27 3.77
N GLU A 76 -16.36 -1.34 4.32
CA GLU A 76 -17.11 -2.32 5.12
C GLU A 76 -17.74 -1.69 6.38
N ALA A 77 -17.00 -0.84 7.08
CA ALA A 77 -17.51 -0.13 8.25
C ALA A 77 -18.68 0.80 7.87
N ALA A 78 -18.57 1.52 6.76
CA ALA A 78 -19.64 2.38 6.27
C ALA A 78 -20.90 1.58 5.93
N LEU A 79 -20.73 0.40 5.29
CA LEU A 79 -21.87 -0.49 4.99
C LEU A 79 -22.55 -1.01 6.26
N ARG A 80 -21.78 -1.39 7.28
CA ARG A 80 -22.34 -1.86 8.55
C ARG A 80 -23.15 -0.77 9.27
N GLN A 81 -22.70 0.47 9.19
CA GLN A 81 -23.38 1.62 9.84
C GLN A 81 -24.61 2.12 9.08
N ALA A 82 -24.67 1.89 7.79
CA ALA A 82 -25.73 2.44 6.94
C ALA A 82 -27.08 1.68 7.00
N GLY A 83 -27.15 0.54 7.69
CA GLY A 83 -28.36 -0.26 7.81
C GLY A 83 -28.75 -0.98 6.50
N LYS A 84 -30.04 -1.12 6.27
CA LYS A 84 -30.56 -1.83 5.07
C LYS A 84 -30.43 -0.95 3.82
N LEU A 85 -29.60 -1.38 2.89
CA LEU A 85 -29.41 -0.75 1.58
C LEU A 85 -29.63 -1.80 0.49
N ASN A 86 -30.18 -1.37 -0.65
CA ASN A 86 -30.24 -2.21 -1.86
C ASN A 86 -28.86 -2.27 -2.55
N GLY A 87 -28.70 -3.16 -3.55
CA GLY A 87 -27.43 -3.36 -4.26
C GLY A 87 -26.81 -2.06 -4.82
N PRO A 88 -27.53 -1.26 -5.61
CA PRO A 88 -27.03 0.01 -6.12
C PRO A 88 -26.60 1.01 -5.04
N GLN A 89 -27.36 1.12 -3.95
CA GLN A 89 -27.01 1.99 -2.82
C GLN A 89 -25.75 1.53 -2.09
N ARG A 90 -25.57 0.22 -1.93
CA ARG A 90 -24.35 -0.39 -1.36
C ARG A 90 -23.14 -0.06 -2.23
N ALA A 91 -23.24 -0.29 -3.54
CA ALA A 91 -22.16 0.01 -4.48
C ALA A 91 -21.80 1.51 -4.48
N ALA A 92 -22.79 2.39 -4.49
CA ALA A 92 -22.57 3.83 -4.43
C ALA A 92 -21.87 4.26 -3.13
N LEU A 93 -22.26 3.71 -1.97
CA LEU A 93 -21.65 4.00 -0.69
C LEU A 93 -20.20 3.52 -0.64
N MET A 94 -19.93 2.31 -1.13
CA MET A 94 -18.56 1.77 -1.20
C MET A 94 -17.67 2.65 -2.08
N MET A 95 -18.13 2.99 -3.27
CA MET A 95 -17.37 3.84 -4.20
C MET A 95 -17.10 5.23 -3.61
N LYS A 96 -18.11 5.85 -3.02
CA LYS A 96 -17.96 7.16 -2.36
C LYS A 96 -16.94 7.12 -1.23
N THR A 97 -16.97 6.07 -0.42
CA THR A 97 -16.03 5.87 0.69
C THR A 97 -14.62 5.65 0.19
N ALA A 98 -14.45 4.80 -0.83
CA ALA A 98 -13.15 4.55 -1.45
C ALA A 98 -12.55 5.83 -2.06
N CYS A 99 -13.31 6.57 -2.85
CA CYS A 99 -12.85 7.83 -3.44
C CYS A 99 -12.45 8.87 -2.39
N ARG A 100 -13.19 8.95 -1.30
CA ARG A 100 -12.86 9.85 -0.18
C ARG A 100 -11.55 9.46 0.50
N ALA A 101 -11.36 8.16 0.76
CA ALA A 101 -10.13 7.65 1.36
C ALA A 101 -8.91 7.85 0.46
N MET A 102 -9.05 7.62 -0.85
CA MET A 102 -8.00 7.86 -1.84
C MET A 102 -7.55 9.33 -1.87
N ARG A 103 -8.51 10.27 -1.88
CA ARG A 103 -8.20 11.71 -1.83
C ARG A 103 -7.50 12.09 -0.54
N LYS A 104 -7.96 11.59 0.61
CA LYS A 104 -7.35 11.87 1.92
C LYS A 104 -5.89 11.44 1.97
N LYS A 105 -5.52 10.35 1.29
CA LYS A 105 -4.16 9.82 1.25
C LYS A 105 -3.32 10.39 0.10
N SER A 106 -3.85 11.29 -0.70
CA SER A 106 -3.19 11.82 -1.92
C SER A 106 -2.69 10.72 -2.86
N MET A 107 -3.50 9.65 -3.00
CA MET A 107 -3.13 8.46 -3.77
C MET A 107 -3.15 8.69 -5.30
N GLU A 108 -3.80 9.73 -5.79
CA GLU A 108 -4.02 9.94 -7.22
C GLU A 108 -2.72 9.94 -8.03
N ARG A 109 -1.70 10.66 -7.56
CA ARG A 109 -0.41 10.69 -8.23
C ARG A 109 0.29 9.35 -8.16
N PHE A 110 0.28 8.69 -7.02
CA PHE A 110 0.88 7.37 -6.84
C PHE A 110 0.28 6.36 -7.81
N LEU A 111 -1.05 6.31 -7.91
CA LEU A 111 -1.75 5.41 -8.83
C LEU A 111 -1.44 5.72 -10.29
N ARG A 112 -1.35 7.00 -10.65
CA ARG A 112 -1.11 7.43 -12.03
C ARG A 112 0.36 7.28 -12.46
N GLU A 113 1.30 7.58 -11.58
CA GLU A 113 2.72 7.72 -11.92
C GLU A 113 3.58 6.56 -11.41
N ASP A 114 3.39 6.15 -10.16
CA ASP A 114 4.25 5.16 -9.51
C ASP A 114 3.83 3.72 -9.80
N ILE A 115 2.53 3.42 -9.79
CA ILE A 115 2.03 2.06 -10.05
C ILE A 115 2.46 1.53 -11.42
N PRO A 116 2.34 2.27 -12.52
CA PRO A 116 2.83 1.80 -13.82
C PRO A 116 4.33 1.47 -13.82
N LEU A 117 5.14 2.21 -13.06
CA LEU A 117 6.57 1.94 -12.91
C LEU A 117 6.82 0.65 -12.12
N ILE A 118 6.09 0.44 -11.03
CA ILE A 118 6.16 -0.77 -10.20
C ILE A 118 5.80 -1.99 -11.05
N LEU A 119 4.66 -1.95 -11.74
CA LEU A 119 4.18 -3.04 -12.58
C LEU A 119 5.16 -3.40 -13.71
N ARG A 120 5.88 -2.43 -14.24
CA ARG A 120 6.88 -2.65 -15.30
C ARG A 120 8.19 -3.20 -14.77
N LYS A 121 8.60 -2.83 -13.56
CA LYS A 121 9.89 -3.22 -12.97
C LYS A 121 9.85 -4.54 -12.22
N LEU A 122 8.73 -4.90 -11.62
CA LEU A 122 8.63 -6.13 -10.85
C LEU A 122 8.30 -7.34 -11.72
N PRO A 123 8.89 -8.52 -11.42
CA PRO A 123 8.52 -9.77 -12.06
C PRO A 123 7.03 -10.07 -11.88
N GLN A 124 6.41 -10.68 -12.89
CA GLN A 124 4.99 -11.06 -12.82
C GLN A 124 4.67 -12.01 -11.64
N GLU A 125 5.63 -12.84 -11.26
CA GLU A 125 5.49 -13.75 -10.13
C GLU A 125 5.33 -12.98 -8.81
N ASP A 126 6.13 -11.95 -8.59
CA ASP A 126 6.03 -11.09 -7.41
C ASP A 126 4.68 -10.35 -7.38
N LEU A 127 4.20 -9.87 -8.52
CA LEU A 127 2.91 -9.21 -8.64
C LEU A 127 1.72 -10.14 -8.37
N ARG A 128 1.80 -11.41 -8.78
CA ARG A 128 0.75 -12.41 -8.48
C ARG A 128 0.61 -12.70 -7.00
N ASN A 129 1.74 -12.77 -6.31
CA ASN A 129 1.75 -13.02 -4.87
C ASN A 129 1.16 -11.85 -4.07
N HIS A 130 1.11 -10.66 -4.66
CA HIS A 130 0.66 -9.43 -4.04
C HIS A 130 -0.78 -9.00 -4.42
N THR A 131 -1.60 -9.89 -4.96
CA THR A 131 -3.03 -9.61 -5.27
C THR A 131 -3.31 -8.32 -6.04
N LEU A 132 -2.35 -7.79 -6.78
CA LEU A 132 -2.49 -6.58 -7.59
C LEU A 132 -3.00 -6.85 -9.01
N THR A 133 -3.78 -7.87 -9.23
CA THR A 133 -4.56 -7.96 -10.46
C THR A 133 -5.73 -7.00 -10.32
N GLU A 134 -5.99 -6.19 -11.33
CA GLU A 134 -7.20 -5.35 -11.41
C GLU A 134 -8.46 -6.15 -11.05
N GLU A 135 -8.48 -7.44 -11.40
CA GLU A 135 -9.52 -8.39 -11.04
C GLU A 135 -9.65 -8.57 -9.52
N ALA A 136 -8.58 -8.62 -8.74
CA ALA A 136 -8.65 -8.82 -7.30
C ALA A 136 -9.18 -7.57 -6.58
N PHE A 137 -8.83 -6.38 -7.06
CA PHE A 137 -9.34 -5.11 -6.51
C PHE A 137 -10.84 -4.95 -6.79
N VAL A 138 -11.24 -5.16 -8.04
CA VAL A 138 -12.64 -5.08 -8.47
C VAL A 138 -13.46 -6.24 -7.88
N HIS A 139 -12.91 -7.45 -7.89
CA HIS A 139 -13.58 -8.65 -7.35
C HIS A 139 -13.77 -8.57 -5.83
N GLY A 140 -12.78 -8.05 -5.09
CA GLY A 140 -12.89 -7.82 -3.65
C GLY A 140 -13.99 -6.79 -3.29
N ILE A 141 -14.21 -5.81 -4.15
CA ILE A 141 -15.30 -4.85 -4.01
C ILE A 141 -16.65 -5.47 -4.37
N LEU A 142 -16.71 -6.28 -5.44
CA LEU A 142 -17.97 -6.85 -5.96
C LEU A 142 -18.43 -8.12 -5.22
N GLN A 143 -17.53 -8.96 -4.70
CA GLN A 143 -17.93 -10.18 -3.98
C GLN A 143 -18.53 -9.93 -2.59
N LYS A 144 -18.41 -8.74 -2.05
CA LYS A 144 -18.99 -8.34 -0.76
C LYS A 144 -20.33 -7.59 -0.93
N THR A 145 -20.87 -7.57 -2.13
CA THR A 145 -22.23 -7.10 -2.43
C THR A 145 -23.20 -8.26 -2.46
#